data_3e887e74edb9c97703a8fbb53c575676
#
_entry.id   3e887e74edb9c97703a8fbb53c575676
#
_cell.length_a   1.000
_cell.length_b   1.000
_cell.length_c   1.000
_cell.angle_alpha   90.00
_cell.angle_beta   90.00
_cell.angle_gamma   90.00
#
_symmetry.space_group_name_H-M   'P 1'
#
loop_
_entity.id
_entity.type
_entity.pdbx_description
1 polymer ?
#
loop_
_entity_poly.entity_id
_entity_poly.type
_entity_poly.pdbx_seq_one_letter_code
_entity_poly.pdbx_strand_id
1 'polypeptide(L)'
;MTSSTAKSGVGGRPIETYERKTAEVHSWDPATVDVAQRISDLIKERRPDLVVEHIGSTAVPGLPGKGIVDLSIETEPAEIPGIVEMLYELGFQPQPGPDPWPPTRPMPVGSIEHDGTEYRIHLHVQPKGGDFPRDIAFREALRNDPELTRQYTDLKLGITQGGAVDGFRYTHSKTTWILGVYRKLGFVPPAILPPATIGILGGGQLGRMLALAAREMGYRIAVLDPDEHCPAASVADRVVVGTYDDLEAARRLADGCAVVTYELEHVSAPLVSAIDDGVVAMRPGPYPLKMTQDRLAERKFLESNGVPVAPWRPVSSAAELRAAAAQLGYPVRLKANIGGYDGRSQRRLANPEEVKAHIAAQPIDTRMLLEREMQFRSELSVVVARATDGICVSFPPARNRHDDGILVESVVPAGIAPEVEEAARELAERLATGMGLIGVLTVELFLMRDGSLVVNELAPRVHNSGHWTIEGAATSQFEQHVRAICGLPLGSVELRSPAAAMVNLLGGGDRRPTTIEGLREALAVQDTHLHLYDKRDVFERRKMGHVTALGATTDEALARAREAASHLRWGGPSGDADADG
;
A
#
# COMPACT_ATOMS: atom_id res chain seq x y z
N MET A 1 -23.27 44.50 32.52
CA MET A 1 -21.81 44.57 32.59
C MET A 1 -21.32 43.40 33.45
N THR A 2 -21.05 42.27 32.85
CA THR A 2 -20.31 41.16 33.49
C THR A 2 -19.32 40.68 32.45
N SER A 3 -18.09 41.06 32.65
CA SER A 3 -16.94 40.68 31.87
C SER A 3 -16.65 39.18 32.06
N SER A 4 -16.94 38.38 31.03
CA SER A 4 -16.46 37.00 30.92
C SER A 4 -14.99 37.05 30.51
N THR A 5 -14.10 36.83 31.45
CA THR A 5 -12.68 36.59 31.18
C THR A 5 -12.56 35.20 30.56
N ALA A 6 -12.38 35.15 29.23
CA ALA A 6 -11.95 33.95 28.53
C ALA A 6 -10.59 33.49 29.11
N LYS A 7 -10.50 32.28 29.60
CA LYS A 7 -9.21 31.64 29.94
C LYS A 7 -8.46 31.49 28.62
N SER A 8 -7.32 32.18 28.51
CA SER A 8 -6.39 32.02 27.41
C SER A 8 -5.73 30.64 27.52
N GLY A 9 -5.73 29.88 26.43
CA GLY A 9 -5.04 28.58 26.31
C GLY A 9 -3.54 28.68 26.68
N VAL A 10 -2.92 27.54 26.91
CA VAL A 10 -1.51 27.43 27.28
C VAL A 10 -0.65 28.12 26.22
N GLY A 11 -0.08 29.29 26.53
CA GLY A 11 0.78 30.08 25.64
C GLY A 11 0.08 31.17 24.82
N GLY A 12 -1.20 31.54 25.10
CA GLY A 12 -1.91 32.64 24.40
C GLY A 12 -2.43 32.30 23.00
N ARG A 13 -2.44 31.03 22.62
CA ARG A 13 -2.99 30.56 21.34
C ARG A 13 -4.49 30.32 21.45
N PRO A 14 -5.28 30.63 20.40
CA PRO A 14 -6.73 30.47 20.43
C PRO A 14 -7.19 28.99 20.35
N ILE A 15 -6.35 28.10 19.84
CA ILE A 15 -6.62 26.66 19.71
C ILE A 15 -5.80 25.88 20.74
N GLU A 16 -6.46 24.93 21.39
CA GLU A 16 -5.93 24.09 22.45
C GLU A 16 -5.54 22.71 21.93
N THR A 17 -4.85 21.93 22.80
CA THR A 17 -4.34 20.60 22.45
C THR A 17 -5.50 19.62 22.19
N TYR A 18 -5.41 18.88 21.08
CA TYR A 18 -6.34 17.82 20.70
C TYR A 18 -6.06 16.52 21.45
N GLU A 19 -7.08 15.94 22.08
CA GLU A 19 -7.03 14.59 22.64
C GLU A 19 -7.86 13.62 21.80
N ARG A 20 -7.25 12.51 21.40
CA ARG A 20 -7.96 11.44 20.67
C ARG A 20 -8.84 10.66 21.64
N LYS A 21 -10.13 10.53 21.31
CA LYS A 21 -11.12 9.74 22.08
C LYS A 21 -11.67 8.62 21.19
N THR A 22 -12.16 7.55 21.80
CA THR A 22 -12.93 6.50 21.10
C THR A 22 -14.14 7.09 20.39
N ALA A 23 -14.58 6.42 19.31
CA ALA A 23 -15.72 6.88 18.54
C ALA A 23 -17.04 6.51 19.25
N GLU A 24 -17.72 7.54 19.74
CA GLU A 24 -19.09 7.49 20.26
C GLU A 24 -19.97 8.38 19.41
N VAL A 25 -21.21 7.97 19.17
CA VAL A 25 -22.18 8.74 18.40
C VAL A 25 -23.12 9.48 19.35
N HIS A 26 -23.09 10.81 19.25
CA HIS A 26 -23.92 11.71 20.04
C HIS A 26 -24.97 12.38 19.14
N SER A 27 -26.07 12.89 19.75
CA SER A 27 -27.02 13.75 19.05
C SER A 27 -26.32 14.98 18.49
N TRP A 28 -26.85 15.52 17.40
CA TRP A 28 -26.36 16.76 16.83
C TRP A 28 -26.47 17.93 17.80
N ASP A 29 -25.39 18.71 17.90
CA ASP A 29 -25.30 19.89 18.76
C ASP A 29 -25.26 21.16 17.89
N PRO A 30 -26.25 22.07 18.01
CA PRO A 30 -26.28 23.30 17.23
C PRO A 30 -25.10 24.24 17.49
N ALA A 31 -24.45 24.21 18.66
CA ALA A 31 -23.29 25.03 18.98
C ALA A 31 -22.06 24.71 18.07
N THR A 32 -22.04 23.55 17.44
CA THR A 32 -20.99 23.20 16.46
C THR A 32 -20.94 24.13 15.26
N VAL A 33 -22.06 24.79 14.91
CA VAL A 33 -22.13 25.79 13.84
C VAL A 33 -21.42 27.07 14.25
N ASP A 34 -21.64 27.54 15.48
CA ASP A 34 -20.97 28.73 16.00
C ASP A 34 -19.47 28.49 16.20
N VAL A 35 -19.09 27.30 16.66
CA VAL A 35 -17.70 26.88 16.76
C VAL A 35 -17.02 26.89 15.36
N ALA A 36 -17.67 26.31 14.36
CA ALA A 36 -17.13 26.29 12.99
C ALA A 36 -16.95 27.72 12.44
N GLN A 37 -17.92 28.61 12.66
CA GLN A 37 -17.83 30.03 12.26
C GLN A 37 -16.64 30.71 12.95
N ARG A 38 -16.52 30.54 14.28
CA ARG A 38 -15.41 31.13 15.06
C ARG A 38 -14.04 30.69 14.53
N ILE A 39 -13.87 29.40 14.18
CA ILE A 39 -12.62 28.89 13.60
C ILE A 39 -12.38 29.47 12.21
N SER A 40 -13.43 29.55 11.38
CA SER A 40 -13.34 30.19 10.06
C SER A 40 -12.88 31.64 10.17
N ASP A 41 -13.39 32.39 11.12
CA ASP A 41 -13.02 33.80 11.34
C ASP A 41 -11.57 33.93 11.77
N LEU A 42 -11.07 33.08 12.71
CA LEU A 42 -9.68 33.05 13.14
C LEU A 42 -8.71 32.77 11.96
N ILE A 43 -9.10 31.90 11.04
CA ILE A 43 -8.29 31.60 9.86
C ILE A 43 -8.31 32.79 8.88
N LYS A 44 -9.48 33.38 8.63
CA LYS A 44 -9.66 34.51 7.73
C LYS A 44 -9.00 35.80 8.23
N GLU A 45 -8.84 35.98 9.53
CA GLU A 45 -8.04 37.08 10.10
C GLU A 45 -6.57 37.05 9.64
N ARG A 46 -6.02 35.86 9.40
CA ARG A 46 -4.65 35.66 8.90
C ARG A 46 -4.55 35.56 7.38
N ARG A 47 -5.54 34.93 6.76
CA ARG A 47 -5.63 34.67 5.32
C ARG A 47 -7.08 34.93 4.84
N PRO A 48 -7.42 36.21 4.55
CA PRO A 48 -8.78 36.60 4.12
C PRO A 48 -9.21 36.01 2.78
N ASP A 49 -8.25 35.57 1.99
CA ASP A 49 -8.42 34.96 0.66
C ASP A 49 -8.89 33.49 0.73
N LEU A 50 -8.74 32.82 1.88
CA LEU A 50 -9.10 31.41 1.99
C LEU A 50 -10.62 31.19 2.13
N VAL A 51 -11.13 30.24 1.39
CA VAL A 51 -12.47 29.70 1.57
C VAL A 51 -12.42 28.59 2.62
N VAL A 52 -13.14 28.77 3.72
CA VAL A 52 -13.23 27.80 4.82
C VAL A 52 -14.67 27.32 4.89
N GLU A 53 -14.89 26.02 4.69
CA GLU A 53 -16.21 25.39 4.67
C GLU A 53 -16.39 24.44 5.85
N HIS A 54 -17.52 24.55 6.56
CA HIS A 54 -17.94 23.58 7.57
C HIS A 54 -18.48 22.33 6.88
N ILE A 55 -17.84 21.19 7.07
CA ILE A 55 -18.17 19.90 6.46
C ILE A 55 -18.45 18.83 7.54
N GLY A 56 -18.63 17.60 7.12
CA GLY A 56 -18.84 16.48 8.05
C GLY A 56 -20.24 16.46 8.70
N SER A 57 -20.41 15.60 9.71
CA SER A 57 -21.73 15.37 10.31
C SER A 57 -22.25 16.55 11.14
N THR A 58 -21.37 17.35 11.73
CA THR A 58 -21.76 18.54 12.53
C THR A 58 -22.29 19.69 11.67
N ALA A 59 -21.94 19.69 10.39
CA ALA A 59 -22.45 20.65 9.41
C ALA A 59 -23.89 20.35 8.91
N VAL A 60 -24.44 19.17 9.26
CA VAL A 60 -25.78 18.74 8.82
C VAL A 60 -26.73 18.76 10.02
N PRO A 61 -27.72 19.70 10.09
CA PRO A 61 -28.63 19.79 11.22
C PRO A 61 -29.38 18.49 11.51
N GLY A 62 -29.36 18.07 12.77
CA GLY A 62 -30.04 16.85 13.23
C GLY A 62 -29.26 15.54 12.95
N LEU A 63 -28.13 15.55 12.26
CA LEU A 63 -27.37 14.36 11.96
C LEU A 63 -26.47 13.95 13.14
N PRO A 64 -26.70 12.82 13.83
CA PRO A 64 -25.86 12.36 14.93
C PRO A 64 -24.43 12.04 14.46
N GLY A 65 -23.44 12.22 15.33
CA GLY A 65 -22.03 12.00 14.99
C GLY A 65 -21.10 12.01 16.19
N LYS A 66 -19.79 12.02 15.93
CA LYS A 66 -18.76 12.06 16.99
C LYS A 66 -18.58 13.42 17.67
N GLY A 67 -19.37 14.44 17.28
CA GLY A 67 -19.25 15.81 17.80
C GLY A 67 -17.95 16.53 17.40
N ILE A 68 -17.26 16.03 16.37
CA ILE A 68 -16.07 16.69 15.83
C ILE A 68 -16.51 17.73 14.80
N VAL A 69 -15.98 18.93 14.91
CA VAL A 69 -16.20 20.01 13.94
C VAL A 69 -15.18 19.86 12.82
N ASP A 70 -15.64 19.38 11.67
CA ASP A 70 -14.81 19.19 10.50
C ASP A 70 -14.90 20.44 9.60
N LEU A 71 -13.76 21.04 9.26
CA LEU A 71 -13.63 22.17 8.36
C LEU A 71 -12.73 21.79 7.18
N SER A 72 -12.97 22.38 6.02
CA SER A 72 -12.18 22.16 4.83
C SER A 72 -11.72 23.47 4.20
N ILE A 73 -10.47 23.51 3.74
CA ILE A 73 -9.85 24.61 3.00
C ILE A 73 -9.32 24.03 1.69
N GLU A 74 -9.60 24.72 0.56
CA GLU A 74 -8.97 24.42 -0.72
C GLU A 74 -7.91 25.47 -1.06
N THR A 75 -6.74 25.03 -1.51
CA THR A 75 -5.63 25.93 -1.87
C THR A 75 -4.73 25.32 -2.96
N GLU A 76 -3.88 26.14 -3.56
CA GLU A 76 -2.89 25.64 -4.51
C GLU A 76 -1.89 24.69 -3.79
N PRO A 77 -1.47 23.59 -4.42
CA PRO A 77 -0.58 22.62 -3.77
C PRO A 77 0.70 23.21 -3.18
N ALA A 78 1.25 24.23 -3.84
CA ALA A 78 2.47 24.92 -3.38
C ALA A 78 2.25 25.73 -2.08
N GLU A 79 1.03 26.11 -1.76
CA GLU A 79 0.70 26.91 -0.57
C GLU A 79 0.40 26.06 0.66
N ILE A 80 0.12 24.75 0.49
CA ILE A 80 -0.23 23.84 1.58
C ILE A 80 0.75 23.91 2.77
N PRO A 81 2.09 23.86 2.57
CA PRO A 81 3.02 23.93 3.70
C PRO A 81 2.89 25.23 4.50
N GLY A 82 2.77 26.37 3.83
CA GLY A 82 2.63 27.67 4.50
C GLY A 82 1.31 27.83 5.26
N ILE A 83 0.22 27.26 4.74
CA ILE A 83 -1.07 27.23 5.44
C ILE A 83 -0.99 26.35 6.69
N VAL A 84 -0.37 25.18 6.59
CA VAL A 84 -0.19 24.27 7.74
C VAL A 84 0.66 24.92 8.83
N GLU A 85 1.73 25.62 8.48
CA GLU A 85 2.56 26.37 9.43
C GLU A 85 1.77 27.46 10.14
N MET A 86 0.99 28.28 9.40
CA MET A 86 0.08 29.26 9.97
C MET A 86 -0.94 28.64 10.94
N LEU A 87 -1.48 27.46 10.62
CA LEU A 87 -2.41 26.76 11.50
C LEU A 87 -1.74 26.28 12.78
N TYR A 88 -0.47 25.83 12.71
CA TYR A 88 0.30 25.48 13.91
C TYR A 88 0.61 26.70 14.78
N GLU A 89 0.79 27.88 14.21
CA GLU A 89 0.89 29.12 14.98
C GLU A 89 -0.40 29.46 15.73
N LEU A 90 -1.57 29.14 15.16
CA LEU A 90 -2.87 29.31 15.82
C LEU A 90 -3.10 28.31 16.97
N GLY A 91 -2.30 27.23 17.04
CA GLY A 91 -2.36 26.21 18.08
C GLY A 91 -2.81 24.85 17.59
N PHE A 92 -3.17 24.70 16.31
CA PHE A 92 -3.40 23.38 15.73
C PHE A 92 -2.13 22.54 15.82
N GLN A 93 -2.29 21.22 15.76
CA GLN A 93 -1.18 20.27 15.85
C GLN A 93 -1.36 19.20 14.76
N PRO A 94 -0.27 18.47 14.40
CA PRO A 94 -0.38 17.29 13.56
C PRO A 94 -1.36 16.30 14.18
N GLN A 95 -2.13 15.59 13.37
CA GLN A 95 -3.04 14.57 13.85
C GLN A 95 -2.28 13.50 14.62
N PRO A 96 -2.60 13.25 15.91
CA PRO A 96 -1.97 12.20 16.68
C PRO A 96 -2.53 10.82 16.27
N GLY A 97 -1.67 9.80 16.25
CA GLY A 97 -2.07 8.42 16.08
C GLY A 97 -1.56 7.74 14.81
N PRO A 98 -1.98 6.49 14.57
CA PRO A 98 -1.41 5.63 13.54
C PRO A 98 -1.88 5.91 12.10
N ASP A 99 -2.74 6.89 11.88
CA ASP A 99 -3.37 7.17 10.60
C ASP A 99 -3.24 8.65 10.21
N PRO A 100 -2.00 9.15 9.95
CA PRO A 100 -1.80 10.52 9.54
C PRO A 100 -2.28 10.70 8.09
N TRP A 101 -2.94 11.82 7.86
CA TRP A 101 -3.27 12.23 6.50
C TRP A 101 -2.00 12.51 5.68
N PRO A 102 -2.02 12.22 4.37
CA PRO A 102 -0.86 12.44 3.52
C PRO A 102 -0.38 13.91 3.55
N PRO A 103 0.93 14.18 3.44
CA PRO A 103 1.44 15.55 3.40
C PRO A 103 0.87 16.41 2.26
N THR A 104 0.34 15.78 1.20
CA THR A 104 -0.32 16.45 0.08
C THR A 104 -1.73 16.94 0.39
N ARG A 105 -2.34 16.44 1.46
CA ARG A 105 -3.62 16.89 2.00
C ARG A 105 -3.65 16.69 3.52
N PRO A 106 -2.90 17.49 4.27
CA PRO A 106 -2.79 17.34 5.71
C PRO A 106 -4.10 17.69 6.42
N MET A 107 -4.28 17.11 7.62
CA MET A 107 -5.40 17.39 8.48
C MET A 107 -4.89 17.82 9.88
N PRO A 108 -4.51 19.08 10.07
CA PRO A 108 -4.27 19.64 11.40
C PRO A 108 -5.49 19.50 12.31
N VAL A 109 -5.25 19.22 13.58
CA VAL A 109 -6.31 19.03 14.58
C VAL A 109 -6.10 19.93 15.79
N GLY A 110 -7.18 20.23 16.51
CA GLY A 110 -7.13 21.03 17.72
C GLY A 110 -8.42 20.89 18.51
N SER A 111 -8.51 21.62 19.63
CA SER A 111 -9.74 21.79 20.38
C SER A 111 -9.97 23.25 20.73
N ILE A 112 -11.22 23.60 21.05
CA ILE A 112 -11.61 24.93 21.51
C ILE A 112 -12.71 24.82 22.54
N GLU A 113 -12.65 25.66 23.59
CA GLU A 113 -13.73 25.79 24.54
C GLU A 113 -14.76 26.79 24.02
N HIS A 114 -16.05 26.41 24.01
CA HIS A 114 -17.19 27.25 23.68
C HIS A 114 -18.30 26.96 24.66
N ASP A 115 -18.74 28.00 25.40
CA ASP A 115 -19.78 27.93 26.44
C ASP A 115 -19.54 26.83 27.49
N GLY A 116 -18.28 26.63 27.91
CA GLY A 116 -17.90 25.65 28.91
C GLY A 116 -17.84 24.21 28.40
N THR A 117 -17.97 24.00 27.09
CA THR A 117 -17.85 22.71 26.40
C THR A 117 -16.62 22.69 25.49
N GLU A 118 -15.83 21.61 25.55
CA GLU A 118 -14.70 21.38 24.65
C GLU A 118 -15.19 20.79 23.34
N TYR A 119 -14.84 21.43 22.21
CA TYR A 119 -15.10 20.96 20.85
C TYR A 119 -13.80 20.59 20.17
N ARG A 120 -13.73 19.38 19.65
CA ARG A 120 -12.60 18.89 18.85
C ARG A 120 -12.78 19.34 17.39
N ILE A 121 -11.67 19.71 16.76
CA ILE A 121 -11.65 20.28 15.41
C ILE A 121 -10.74 19.44 14.52
N HIS A 122 -11.22 19.10 13.34
CA HIS A 122 -10.41 18.58 12.24
C HIS A 122 -10.42 19.59 11.09
N LEU A 123 -9.25 19.97 10.60
CA LEU A 123 -9.12 20.92 9.52
C LEU A 123 -8.46 20.26 8.31
N HIS A 124 -9.24 19.97 7.28
CA HIS A 124 -8.78 19.36 6.04
C HIS A 124 -8.20 20.44 5.12
N VAL A 125 -6.88 20.43 4.91
CA VAL A 125 -6.23 21.31 3.92
C VAL A 125 -6.05 20.52 2.62
N GLN A 126 -6.78 20.93 1.59
CA GLN A 126 -6.91 20.16 0.35
C GLN A 126 -6.30 20.91 -0.83
N PRO A 127 -5.61 20.19 -1.74
CA PRO A 127 -5.15 20.79 -2.98
C PRO A 127 -6.33 21.15 -3.88
N LYS A 128 -6.20 22.22 -4.64
CA LYS A 128 -7.17 22.62 -5.66
C LYS A 128 -7.38 21.49 -6.68
N GLY A 129 -8.65 21.22 -7.00
CA GLY A 129 -9.04 20.06 -7.79
C GLY A 129 -9.07 18.73 -7.02
N GLY A 130 -8.88 18.77 -5.69
CA GLY A 130 -8.99 17.61 -4.80
C GLY A 130 -10.42 17.33 -4.32
N ASP A 131 -10.53 16.87 -3.09
CA ASP A 131 -11.78 16.38 -2.50
C ASP A 131 -12.74 17.49 -2.02
N PHE A 132 -12.31 18.75 -2.00
CA PHE A 132 -13.08 19.87 -1.45
C PHE A 132 -14.51 20.00 -2.06
N PRO A 133 -14.70 20.02 -3.41
CA PRO A 133 -16.04 20.09 -4.00
C PRO A 133 -16.90 18.86 -3.65
N ARG A 134 -16.28 17.71 -3.52
CA ARG A 134 -16.93 16.45 -3.17
C ARG A 134 -17.48 16.48 -1.74
N ASP A 135 -16.70 16.98 -0.78
CA ASP A 135 -17.09 17.06 0.62
C ASP A 135 -18.26 18.04 0.82
N ILE A 136 -18.25 19.15 0.09
CA ILE A 136 -19.38 20.10 0.05
C ILE A 136 -20.61 19.46 -0.56
N ALA A 137 -20.49 18.81 -1.73
CA ALA A 137 -21.62 18.17 -2.38
C ALA A 137 -22.26 17.06 -1.53
N PHE A 138 -21.43 16.31 -0.79
CA PHE A 138 -21.90 15.28 0.15
C PHE A 138 -22.69 15.91 1.31
N ARG A 139 -22.18 17.01 1.91
CA ARG A 139 -22.90 17.78 2.92
C ARG A 139 -24.26 18.27 2.41
N GLU A 140 -24.28 18.88 1.22
CA GLU A 140 -25.51 19.40 0.64
C GLU A 140 -26.49 18.28 0.26
N ALA A 141 -26.01 17.14 -0.20
CA ALA A 141 -26.86 15.97 -0.45
C ALA A 141 -27.55 15.50 0.84
N LEU A 142 -26.81 15.42 1.95
CA LEU A 142 -27.39 15.08 3.25
C LEU A 142 -28.37 16.15 3.77
N ARG A 143 -28.12 17.44 3.55
CA ARG A 143 -29.01 18.52 3.96
C ARG A 143 -30.33 18.52 3.19
N ASN A 144 -30.30 18.15 1.92
CA ASN A 144 -31.43 18.26 1.00
C ASN A 144 -32.21 16.94 0.83
N ASP A 145 -31.70 15.82 1.29
CA ASP A 145 -32.32 14.50 1.20
C ASP A 145 -32.48 13.87 2.60
N PRO A 146 -33.69 13.99 3.21
CA PRO A 146 -33.96 13.42 4.53
C PRO A 146 -33.84 11.90 4.58
N GLU A 147 -34.13 11.20 3.48
CA GLU A 147 -33.98 9.74 3.41
C GLU A 147 -32.51 9.33 3.40
N LEU A 148 -31.67 10.03 2.66
CA LEU A 148 -30.22 9.82 2.67
C LEU A 148 -29.65 10.07 4.07
N THR A 149 -30.11 11.12 4.76
CA THR A 149 -29.71 11.45 6.14
C THR A 149 -30.13 10.37 7.11
N ARG A 150 -31.35 9.82 6.97
CA ARG A 150 -31.82 8.70 7.77
C ARG A 150 -30.95 7.47 7.58
N GLN A 151 -30.69 7.05 6.32
CA GLN A 151 -29.85 5.91 6.01
C GLN A 151 -28.44 6.05 6.61
N TYR A 152 -27.86 7.25 6.53
CA TYR A 152 -26.54 7.51 7.10
C TYR A 152 -26.53 7.49 8.63
N THR A 153 -27.62 7.94 9.25
CA THR A 153 -27.84 7.86 10.69
C THR A 153 -27.92 6.41 11.16
N ASP A 154 -28.76 5.60 10.50
CA ASP A 154 -28.95 4.19 10.82
C ASP A 154 -27.62 3.41 10.69
N LEU A 155 -26.86 3.69 9.64
CA LEU A 155 -25.53 3.12 9.45
C LEU A 155 -24.58 3.45 10.62
N LYS A 156 -24.50 4.73 11.02
CA LYS A 156 -23.61 5.17 12.11
C LYS A 156 -23.98 4.57 13.46
N LEU A 157 -25.27 4.51 13.75
CA LEU A 157 -25.80 3.90 14.98
C LEU A 157 -25.54 2.38 14.98
N GLY A 158 -25.73 1.71 13.83
CA GLY A 158 -25.45 0.29 13.67
C GLY A 158 -23.99 -0.08 13.97
N ILE A 159 -23.04 0.75 13.54
CA ILE A 159 -21.59 0.52 13.80
C ILE A 159 -21.28 0.58 15.31
N THR A 160 -21.97 1.41 16.07
CA THR A 160 -21.72 1.63 17.50
C THR A 160 -22.64 0.86 18.44
N GLN A 161 -23.56 0.03 17.95
CA GLN A 161 -24.50 -0.76 18.77
C GLN A 161 -23.82 -1.71 19.77
N GLY A 162 -22.56 -2.11 19.51
CA GLY A 162 -21.76 -2.97 20.41
C GLY A 162 -20.90 -2.22 21.42
N GLY A 163 -20.99 -0.90 21.52
CA GLY A 163 -20.15 -0.04 22.37
C GLY A 163 -19.20 0.86 21.59
N ALA A 164 -18.26 1.49 22.30
CA ALA A 164 -17.26 2.38 21.72
C ALA A 164 -16.35 1.62 20.73
N VAL A 165 -16.18 2.16 19.53
CA VAL A 165 -15.42 1.54 18.44
C VAL A 165 -14.16 2.37 18.16
N ASP A 166 -13.07 1.71 17.77
CA ASP A 166 -11.88 2.37 17.24
C ASP A 166 -12.23 3.33 16.09
N GLY A 167 -11.60 4.50 16.08
CA GLY A 167 -11.90 5.56 15.10
C GLY A 167 -11.66 5.15 13.65
N PHE A 168 -10.68 4.26 13.41
CA PHE A 168 -10.38 3.71 12.09
C PHE A 168 -11.50 2.76 11.63
N ARG A 169 -11.85 1.78 12.46
CA ARG A 169 -12.95 0.85 12.19
C ARG A 169 -14.27 1.59 11.93
N TYR A 170 -14.58 2.60 12.75
CA TYR A 170 -15.75 3.44 12.54
C TYR A 170 -15.75 4.13 11.18
N THR A 171 -14.62 4.70 10.77
CA THR A 171 -14.48 5.39 9.49
C THR A 171 -14.56 4.41 8.32
N HIS A 172 -13.86 3.29 8.41
CA HIS A 172 -13.82 2.26 7.36
C HIS A 172 -15.21 1.63 7.12
N SER A 173 -15.96 1.33 8.18
CA SER A 173 -17.31 0.74 8.06
C SER A 173 -18.32 1.63 7.32
N LYS A 174 -18.09 2.94 7.22
CA LYS A 174 -18.94 3.88 6.46
C LYS A 174 -18.49 4.07 5.02
N THR A 175 -17.26 3.71 4.69
CA THR A 175 -16.61 4.07 3.43
C THR A 175 -17.41 3.60 2.21
N THR A 176 -17.82 2.34 2.18
CA THR A 176 -18.58 1.76 1.06
C THR A 176 -19.89 2.53 0.79
N TRP A 177 -20.62 2.89 1.83
CA TRP A 177 -21.86 3.66 1.70
C TRP A 177 -21.60 5.08 1.20
N ILE A 178 -20.61 5.79 1.78
CA ILE A 178 -20.20 7.15 1.38
C ILE A 178 -19.79 7.16 -0.09
N LEU A 179 -18.99 6.19 -0.52
CA LEU A 179 -18.55 6.07 -1.91
C LEU A 179 -19.72 5.78 -2.88
N GLY A 180 -20.73 5.03 -2.43
CA GLY A 180 -21.97 4.86 -3.15
C GLY A 180 -22.70 6.19 -3.37
N VAL A 181 -22.69 7.09 -2.39
CA VAL A 181 -23.24 8.46 -2.51
C VAL A 181 -22.38 9.30 -3.45
N TYR A 182 -21.04 9.30 -3.31
CA TYR A 182 -20.15 10.02 -4.21
C TYR A 182 -20.34 9.61 -5.68
N ARG A 183 -20.53 8.32 -5.93
CA ARG A 183 -20.81 7.81 -7.29
C ARG A 183 -22.12 8.40 -7.85
N LYS A 184 -23.19 8.46 -7.04
CA LYS A 184 -24.46 9.09 -7.43
C LYS A 184 -24.30 10.59 -7.70
N LEU A 185 -23.38 11.25 -6.98
CA LEU A 185 -23.06 12.68 -7.15
C LEU A 185 -22.05 12.95 -8.29
N GLY A 186 -21.57 11.92 -8.99
CA GLY A 186 -20.65 12.06 -10.12
C GLY A 186 -19.15 12.24 -9.76
N PHE A 187 -18.77 12.00 -8.50
CA PHE A 187 -17.39 12.20 -8.02
C PHE A 187 -16.49 10.96 -8.10
N VAL A 188 -17.00 9.82 -8.50
CA VAL A 188 -16.15 8.65 -8.76
C VAL A 188 -15.79 8.64 -10.23
N PRO A 189 -14.50 8.59 -10.59
CA PRO A 189 -14.08 8.52 -11.98
C PRO A 189 -14.80 7.35 -12.71
N PRO A 190 -15.23 7.52 -13.95
CA PRO A 190 -15.82 6.43 -14.71
C PRO A 190 -14.83 5.28 -14.83
N ALA A 191 -15.35 4.05 -14.84
CA ALA A 191 -14.52 2.87 -15.04
C ALA A 191 -13.87 2.91 -16.44
N ILE A 192 -12.60 2.53 -16.50
CA ILE A 192 -11.88 2.30 -17.75
C ILE A 192 -12.31 0.92 -18.26
N LEU A 193 -12.95 0.88 -19.41
CA LEU A 193 -13.53 -0.34 -19.97
C LEU A 193 -12.71 -0.87 -21.16
N PRO A 194 -12.71 -2.20 -21.41
CA PRO A 194 -12.13 -2.76 -22.63
C PRO A 194 -12.83 -2.17 -23.88
N PRO A 195 -12.10 -2.02 -24.99
CA PRO A 195 -10.73 -2.45 -25.26
C PRO A 195 -9.66 -1.39 -24.99
N ALA A 196 -9.80 -0.58 -23.93
CA ALA A 196 -8.80 0.42 -23.57
C ALA A 196 -7.40 -0.21 -23.38
N THR A 197 -6.35 0.59 -23.55
CA THR A 197 -4.96 0.14 -23.38
C THR A 197 -4.49 0.44 -21.96
N ILE A 198 -3.90 -0.56 -21.32
CA ILE A 198 -3.19 -0.42 -20.03
C ILE A 198 -1.68 -0.39 -20.35
N GLY A 199 -0.98 0.65 -19.87
CA GLY A 199 0.47 0.73 -19.91
C GLY A 199 1.09 0.08 -18.69
N ILE A 200 2.17 -0.68 -18.86
CA ILE A 200 2.92 -1.33 -17.77
C ILE A 200 4.38 -0.89 -17.85
N LEU A 201 4.88 -0.24 -16.80
CA LEU A 201 6.30 0.04 -16.59
C LEU A 201 6.95 -1.21 -16.00
N GLY A 202 7.75 -1.89 -16.80
CA GLY A 202 8.37 -3.18 -16.51
C GLY A 202 7.70 -4.34 -17.24
N GLY A 203 8.52 -5.10 -17.98
CA GLY A 203 8.11 -6.25 -18.76
C GLY A 203 8.58 -7.59 -18.18
N GLY A 204 8.92 -7.65 -16.88
CA GLY A 204 9.33 -8.86 -16.20
C GLY A 204 8.19 -9.87 -16.00
N GLN A 205 8.38 -10.85 -15.11
CA GLN A 205 7.38 -11.88 -14.86
C GLN A 205 6.06 -11.32 -14.29
N LEU A 206 6.13 -10.29 -13.44
CA LEU A 206 4.93 -9.68 -12.87
C LEU A 206 4.14 -8.91 -13.94
N GLY A 207 4.86 -8.14 -14.78
CA GLY A 207 4.29 -7.46 -15.94
C GLY A 207 3.65 -8.42 -16.93
N ARG A 208 4.28 -9.58 -17.21
CA ARG A 208 3.70 -10.65 -18.02
C ARG A 208 2.38 -11.18 -17.44
N MET A 209 2.35 -11.50 -16.15
CA MET A 209 1.14 -12.03 -15.50
C MET A 209 0.04 -10.97 -15.38
N LEU A 210 0.39 -9.68 -15.16
CA LEU A 210 -0.57 -8.57 -15.26
C LEU A 210 -1.15 -8.45 -16.67
N ALA A 211 -0.29 -8.51 -17.70
CA ALA A 211 -0.71 -8.47 -19.08
C ALA A 211 -1.68 -9.62 -19.44
N LEU A 212 -1.37 -10.85 -18.99
CA LEU A 212 -2.26 -12.01 -19.20
C LEU A 212 -3.64 -11.79 -18.56
N ALA A 213 -3.68 -11.41 -17.29
CA ALA A 213 -4.95 -11.13 -16.59
C ALA A 213 -5.76 -10.01 -17.26
N ALA A 214 -5.10 -8.93 -17.69
CA ALA A 214 -5.77 -7.83 -18.39
C ALA A 214 -6.30 -8.25 -19.78
N ARG A 215 -5.57 -9.08 -20.51
CA ARG A 215 -6.02 -9.60 -21.82
C ARG A 215 -7.22 -10.53 -21.68
N GLU A 216 -7.28 -11.37 -20.66
CA GLU A 216 -8.46 -12.19 -20.35
C GLU A 216 -9.71 -11.31 -20.11
N MET A 217 -9.52 -10.09 -19.57
CA MET A 217 -10.58 -9.10 -19.38
C MET A 217 -10.85 -8.24 -20.62
N GLY A 218 -10.14 -8.47 -21.74
CA GLY A 218 -10.35 -7.77 -23.02
C GLY A 218 -9.58 -6.45 -23.20
N TYR A 219 -8.64 -6.10 -22.32
CA TYR A 219 -7.78 -4.92 -22.44
C TYR A 219 -6.63 -5.15 -23.43
N ARG A 220 -6.15 -4.06 -24.03
CA ARG A 220 -4.89 -4.00 -24.76
C ARG A 220 -3.75 -3.64 -23.82
N ILE A 221 -2.53 -4.09 -24.16
CA ILE A 221 -1.35 -3.93 -23.31
C ILE A 221 -0.22 -3.23 -24.06
N ALA A 222 0.31 -2.18 -23.45
CA ALA A 222 1.59 -1.58 -23.83
C ALA A 222 2.59 -1.77 -22.69
N VAL A 223 3.85 -2.12 -23.00
CA VAL A 223 4.89 -2.37 -21.99
C VAL A 223 6.11 -1.51 -22.29
N LEU A 224 6.75 -0.96 -21.25
CA LEU A 224 8.09 -0.35 -21.34
C LEU A 224 9.09 -1.24 -20.62
N ASP A 225 10.14 -1.65 -21.30
CA ASP A 225 11.24 -2.43 -20.73
C ASP A 225 12.54 -2.13 -21.49
N PRO A 226 13.72 -2.19 -20.84
CA PRO A 226 15.00 -2.09 -21.54
C PRO A 226 15.27 -3.22 -22.55
N ASP A 227 14.66 -4.39 -22.34
CA ASP A 227 14.78 -5.55 -23.22
C ASP A 227 13.52 -5.67 -24.12
N GLU A 228 13.69 -5.51 -25.44
CA GLU A 228 12.61 -5.70 -26.42
C GLU A 228 11.99 -7.11 -26.39
N HIS A 229 12.73 -8.06 -25.79
CA HIS A 229 12.35 -9.46 -25.65
C HIS A 229 12.04 -9.83 -24.20
N CYS A 230 11.61 -8.86 -23.40
CA CYS A 230 11.22 -9.09 -22.01
C CYS A 230 10.09 -10.13 -21.89
N PRO A 231 9.90 -10.77 -20.75
CA PRO A 231 8.85 -11.77 -20.52
C PRO A 231 7.45 -11.35 -20.93
N ALA A 232 7.09 -10.08 -20.81
CA ALA A 232 5.79 -9.55 -21.21
C ALA A 232 5.67 -9.29 -22.73
N ALA A 233 6.77 -9.24 -23.48
CA ALA A 233 6.76 -8.87 -24.89
C ALA A 233 5.88 -9.79 -25.74
N SER A 234 5.85 -11.10 -25.45
CA SER A 234 5.04 -12.08 -26.21
C SER A 234 3.53 -11.97 -25.96
N VAL A 235 3.10 -11.18 -24.97
CA VAL A 235 1.70 -10.98 -24.58
C VAL A 235 1.24 -9.52 -24.65
N ALA A 236 2.14 -8.60 -24.99
CA ALA A 236 1.86 -7.18 -25.19
C ALA A 236 1.45 -6.88 -26.64
N ASP A 237 0.60 -5.88 -26.85
CA ASP A 237 0.27 -5.36 -28.20
C ASP A 237 1.36 -4.39 -28.69
N ARG A 238 2.09 -3.75 -27.74
CA ARG A 238 3.17 -2.81 -28.04
C ARG A 238 4.25 -2.90 -26.97
N VAL A 239 5.51 -2.95 -27.40
CA VAL A 239 6.68 -2.82 -26.53
C VAL A 239 7.40 -1.51 -26.85
N VAL A 240 7.65 -0.70 -25.83
CA VAL A 240 8.48 0.51 -25.90
C VAL A 240 9.81 0.19 -25.24
N VAL A 241 10.88 0.23 -26.01
CA VAL A 241 12.24 0.01 -25.48
C VAL A 241 12.73 1.31 -24.84
N GLY A 242 13.16 1.22 -23.56
CA GLY A 242 13.67 2.34 -22.78
C GLY A 242 13.96 1.94 -21.34
N THR A 243 14.83 2.68 -20.67
CA THR A 243 15.14 2.48 -19.25
C THR A 243 14.03 3.03 -18.36
N TYR A 244 14.01 2.62 -17.08
CA TYR A 244 12.96 3.00 -16.12
C TYR A 244 13.11 4.44 -15.57
N ASP A 245 14.06 5.20 -16.09
CA ASP A 245 14.27 6.63 -15.86
C ASP A 245 14.19 7.46 -17.18
N ASP A 246 13.94 6.82 -18.32
CA ASP A 246 13.75 7.46 -19.63
C ASP A 246 12.33 8.05 -19.72
N LEU A 247 12.22 9.37 -19.46
CA LEU A 247 10.95 10.09 -19.49
C LEU A 247 10.31 10.10 -20.89
N GLU A 248 11.11 10.17 -21.95
CA GLU A 248 10.57 10.18 -23.32
C GLU A 248 10.01 8.82 -23.72
N ALA A 249 10.69 7.73 -23.32
CA ALA A 249 10.16 6.37 -23.49
C ALA A 249 8.86 6.18 -22.69
N ALA A 250 8.80 6.69 -21.46
CA ALA A 250 7.61 6.62 -20.62
C ALA A 250 6.43 7.43 -21.20
N ARG A 251 6.68 8.59 -21.80
CA ARG A 251 5.66 9.36 -22.52
C ARG A 251 5.16 8.61 -23.76
N ARG A 252 6.07 7.97 -24.53
CA ARG A 252 5.68 7.11 -25.63
C ARG A 252 4.85 5.92 -25.17
N LEU A 253 5.16 5.33 -24.01
CA LEU A 253 4.33 4.29 -23.42
C LEU A 253 2.94 4.83 -23.11
N ALA A 254 2.85 5.96 -22.40
CA ALA A 254 1.59 6.56 -21.95
C ALA A 254 0.68 7.00 -23.09
N ASP A 255 1.25 7.33 -24.26
CA ASP A 255 0.50 7.72 -25.43
C ASP A 255 -0.46 6.60 -25.88
N GLY A 256 -1.76 6.93 -25.90
CA GLY A 256 -2.84 6.00 -26.22
C GLY A 256 -3.21 5.02 -25.09
N CYS A 257 -2.60 5.11 -23.91
CA CYS A 257 -3.04 4.38 -22.73
C CYS A 257 -4.15 5.12 -21.97
N ALA A 258 -5.07 4.39 -21.35
CA ALA A 258 -6.10 4.94 -20.49
C ALA A 258 -5.65 4.98 -19.00
N VAL A 259 -4.72 4.12 -18.65
CA VAL A 259 -4.07 4.06 -17.32
C VAL A 259 -2.67 3.45 -17.48
N VAL A 260 -1.73 3.88 -16.65
CA VAL A 260 -0.39 3.29 -16.56
C VAL A 260 -0.19 2.72 -15.16
N THR A 261 0.47 1.58 -15.07
CA THR A 261 0.88 0.93 -13.82
C THR A 261 2.34 0.51 -13.89
N TYR A 262 2.89 0.02 -12.78
CA TYR A 262 4.25 -0.52 -12.71
C TYR A 262 4.28 -1.90 -12.06
N GLU A 263 5.25 -2.73 -12.48
CA GLU A 263 5.44 -4.08 -11.92
C GLU A 263 6.63 -4.17 -10.94
N LEU A 264 7.42 -3.10 -10.84
CA LEU A 264 8.66 -3.08 -10.04
C LEU A 264 8.86 -1.70 -9.39
N GLU A 265 9.58 -1.67 -8.25
CA GLU A 265 9.87 -0.45 -7.50
C GLU A 265 11.07 0.35 -8.06
N HIS A 266 11.77 -0.14 -9.07
CA HIS A 266 12.96 0.54 -9.63
C HIS A 266 12.63 1.61 -10.68
N VAL A 267 11.35 1.86 -10.94
CA VAL A 267 10.91 2.94 -11.80
C VAL A 267 11.18 4.28 -11.12
N SER A 268 11.69 5.25 -11.86
CA SER A 268 11.98 6.59 -11.32
C SER A 268 10.70 7.25 -10.80
N ALA A 269 10.67 7.64 -9.51
CA ALA A 269 9.52 8.34 -8.94
C ALA A 269 9.23 9.71 -9.62
N PRO A 270 10.23 10.51 -10.04
CA PRO A 270 10.01 11.67 -10.90
C PRO A 270 9.34 11.34 -12.23
N LEU A 271 9.69 10.22 -12.87
CA LEU A 271 9.05 9.77 -14.10
C LEU A 271 7.58 9.44 -13.86
N VAL A 272 7.26 8.71 -12.79
CA VAL A 272 5.88 8.37 -12.41
C VAL A 272 5.06 9.63 -12.14
N SER A 273 5.63 10.62 -11.44
CA SER A 273 4.97 11.92 -11.20
C SER A 273 4.71 12.67 -12.52
N ALA A 274 5.66 12.66 -13.46
CA ALA A 274 5.50 13.35 -14.73
C ALA A 274 4.44 12.71 -15.66
N ILE A 275 4.16 11.42 -15.52
CA ILE A 275 3.04 10.76 -16.21
C ILE A 275 1.72 11.16 -15.55
N ASP A 276 1.65 11.17 -14.20
CA ASP A 276 0.44 11.46 -13.42
C ASP A 276 -0.01 12.93 -13.54
N ASP A 277 0.92 13.86 -13.83
CA ASP A 277 0.67 15.31 -13.95
C ASP A 277 -0.19 15.73 -15.16
N GLY A 278 -1.12 14.87 -15.59
CA GLY A 278 -2.22 15.27 -16.47
C GLY A 278 -2.24 14.66 -17.87
N VAL A 279 -1.40 13.65 -18.16
CA VAL A 279 -1.46 12.95 -19.45
C VAL A 279 -2.33 11.69 -19.34
N VAL A 280 -2.06 10.86 -18.34
CA VAL A 280 -2.75 9.57 -18.11
C VAL A 280 -2.70 9.24 -16.61
N ALA A 281 -3.78 8.69 -16.07
CA ALA A 281 -3.81 8.23 -14.69
C ALA A 281 -2.70 7.21 -14.41
N MET A 282 -1.86 7.49 -13.41
CA MET A 282 -0.84 6.56 -12.91
C MET A 282 -1.36 5.86 -11.65
N ARG A 283 -1.47 4.52 -11.69
CA ARG A 283 -2.04 3.73 -10.59
C ARG A 283 -1.24 2.44 -10.35
N PRO A 284 -0.65 2.24 -9.17
CA PRO A 284 -0.60 3.15 -8.05
C PRO A 284 0.09 4.48 -8.40
N GLY A 285 -0.28 5.56 -7.68
CA GLY A 285 0.29 6.87 -7.90
C GLY A 285 1.75 7.00 -7.41
N PRO A 286 2.36 8.18 -7.57
CA PRO A 286 3.78 8.40 -7.22
C PRO A 286 4.06 8.30 -5.71
N TYR A 287 3.08 8.59 -4.84
CA TYR A 287 3.30 8.59 -3.40
C TYR A 287 3.58 7.19 -2.83
N PRO A 288 2.78 6.14 -3.12
CA PRO A 288 3.11 4.78 -2.69
C PRO A 288 4.48 4.32 -3.17
N LEU A 289 4.83 4.60 -4.43
CA LEU A 289 6.14 4.23 -4.99
C LEU A 289 7.29 4.92 -4.25
N LYS A 290 7.22 6.25 -4.10
CA LYS A 290 8.26 7.03 -3.40
C LYS A 290 8.43 6.59 -1.95
N MET A 291 7.33 6.24 -1.28
CA MET A 291 7.32 5.80 0.11
C MET A 291 8.07 4.48 0.28
N THR A 292 7.87 3.52 -0.64
CA THR A 292 8.47 2.18 -0.54
C THR A 292 9.86 2.06 -1.17
N GLN A 293 10.25 3.00 -2.02
CA GLN A 293 11.62 3.06 -2.57
C GLN A 293 12.67 3.47 -1.53
N ASP A 294 12.30 4.30 -0.56
CA ASP A 294 13.17 4.80 0.51
C ASP A 294 12.83 4.09 1.82
N ARG A 295 13.70 3.15 2.26
CA ARG A 295 13.48 2.36 3.47
C ARG A 295 13.35 3.21 4.73
N LEU A 296 14.03 4.34 4.82
CA LEU A 296 13.90 5.26 5.97
C LEU A 296 12.56 6.00 5.93
N ALA A 297 12.06 6.37 4.75
CA ALA A 297 10.74 6.94 4.59
C ALA A 297 9.65 5.90 4.94
N GLU A 298 9.80 4.67 4.47
CA GLU A 298 8.90 3.55 4.81
C GLU A 298 8.84 3.31 6.32
N ARG A 299 9.98 3.25 7.02
CA ARG A 299 10.02 3.08 8.48
C ARG A 299 9.30 4.21 9.21
N LYS A 300 9.53 5.46 8.81
CA LYS A 300 8.85 6.63 9.38
C LYS A 300 7.35 6.60 9.12
N PHE A 301 6.93 6.21 7.92
CA PHE A 301 5.53 6.04 7.58
C PHE A 301 4.88 4.98 8.48
N LEU A 302 5.50 3.81 8.64
CA LEU A 302 4.98 2.73 9.48
C LEU A 302 4.89 3.16 10.96
N GLU A 303 5.93 3.81 11.51
CA GLU A 303 5.91 4.33 12.88
C GLU A 303 4.84 5.41 13.10
N SER A 304 4.69 6.34 12.14
CA SER A 304 3.65 7.39 12.22
C SER A 304 2.23 6.84 12.15
N ASN A 305 2.07 5.64 11.58
CA ASN A 305 0.81 4.88 11.57
C ASN A 305 0.65 3.94 12.79
N GLY A 306 1.54 4.02 13.79
CA GLY A 306 1.53 3.17 14.97
C GLY A 306 1.73 1.68 14.67
N VAL A 307 2.41 1.38 13.57
CA VAL A 307 2.66 0.00 13.11
C VAL A 307 3.97 -0.51 13.71
N PRO A 308 3.98 -1.67 14.36
CA PRO A 308 5.21 -2.26 14.87
C PRO A 308 6.18 -2.59 13.74
N VAL A 309 7.43 -2.13 13.88
CA VAL A 309 8.55 -2.44 12.98
C VAL A 309 9.75 -2.94 13.80
N ALA A 310 10.70 -3.59 13.15
CA ALA A 310 11.96 -3.93 13.80
C ALA A 310 12.64 -2.65 14.32
N PRO A 311 13.24 -2.65 15.53
CA PRO A 311 14.03 -1.50 16.02
C PRO A 311 15.11 -1.12 15.00
N TRP A 312 15.18 0.15 14.63
CA TRP A 312 16.04 0.62 13.54
C TRP A 312 16.73 1.95 13.84
N ARG A 313 17.80 2.24 13.09
CA ARG A 313 18.52 3.52 13.08
C ARG A 313 19.00 3.84 11.67
N PRO A 314 18.94 5.13 11.25
CA PRO A 314 19.66 5.58 10.06
C PRO A 314 21.16 5.64 10.38
N VAL A 315 21.99 5.27 9.43
CA VAL A 315 23.45 5.37 9.51
C VAL A 315 24.03 5.90 8.21
N SER A 316 25.00 6.81 8.30
CA SER A 316 25.67 7.44 7.15
C SER A 316 27.19 7.51 7.32
N SER A 317 27.70 6.97 8.43
CA SER A 317 29.13 6.93 8.72
C SER A 317 29.52 5.70 9.52
N ALA A 318 30.81 5.36 9.50
CA ALA A 318 31.37 4.27 10.28
C ALA A 318 31.17 4.46 11.81
N ALA A 319 31.20 5.70 12.28
CA ALA A 319 30.98 6.02 13.69
C ALA A 319 29.51 5.77 14.09
N GLU A 320 28.58 6.24 13.26
CA GLU A 320 27.15 6.02 13.46
C GLU A 320 26.79 4.52 13.39
N LEU A 321 27.37 3.76 12.44
CA LEU A 321 27.13 2.32 12.35
C LEU A 321 27.55 1.60 13.62
N ARG A 322 28.74 1.90 14.20
CA ARG A 322 29.20 1.28 15.46
C ARG A 322 28.26 1.62 16.61
N ALA A 323 27.92 2.90 16.77
CA ALA A 323 27.07 3.38 17.85
C ALA A 323 25.66 2.78 17.76
N ALA A 324 25.05 2.80 16.58
CA ALA A 324 23.72 2.26 16.32
C ALA A 324 23.67 0.73 16.54
N ALA A 325 24.67 -0.02 16.06
CA ALA A 325 24.74 -1.46 16.28
C ALA A 325 24.87 -1.84 17.76
N ALA A 326 25.68 -1.11 18.51
CA ALA A 326 25.80 -1.30 19.96
C ALA A 326 24.47 -0.97 20.69
N GLN A 327 23.75 0.06 20.26
CA GLN A 327 22.45 0.44 20.83
C GLN A 327 21.34 -0.56 20.51
N LEU A 328 21.26 -1.03 19.27
CA LEU A 328 20.23 -1.99 18.83
C LEU A 328 20.48 -3.39 19.39
N GLY A 329 21.74 -3.74 19.70
CA GLY A 329 22.14 -5.10 20.07
C GLY A 329 22.29 -6.02 18.85
N TYR A 330 23.11 -7.04 18.99
CA TYR A 330 23.44 -7.96 17.92
C TYR A 330 22.53 -9.20 17.92
N PRO A 331 22.32 -9.85 16.75
CA PRO A 331 22.76 -9.45 15.42
C PRO A 331 21.92 -8.30 14.84
N VAL A 332 22.51 -7.53 13.90
CA VAL A 332 21.83 -6.48 13.14
C VAL A 332 21.91 -6.72 11.64
N ARG A 333 20.99 -6.11 10.89
CA ARG A 333 20.95 -6.12 9.42
C ARG A 333 21.16 -4.71 8.89
N LEU A 334 22.23 -4.54 8.12
CA LEU A 334 22.51 -3.31 7.40
C LEU A 334 21.92 -3.40 6.00
N LYS A 335 21.05 -2.46 5.64
CA LYS A 335 20.33 -2.41 4.37
C LYS A 335 20.62 -1.11 3.63
N ALA A 336 20.84 -1.15 2.32
CA ALA A 336 20.85 0.06 1.51
C ALA A 336 19.51 0.79 1.65
N ASN A 337 19.54 2.14 1.74
CA ASN A 337 18.33 2.94 1.88
C ASN A 337 17.45 2.89 0.62
N ILE A 338 18.06 2.96 -0.55
CA ILE A 338 17.39 2.93 -1.85
C ILE A 338 17.92 1.73 -2.65
N GLY A 339 17.02 1.08 -3.37
CA GLY A 339 17.35 -0.10 -4.17
C GLY A 339 17.50 -1.36 -3.32
N GLY A 340 17.66 -2.49 -4.00
CA GLY A 340 17.79 -3.81 -3.40
C GLY A 340 16.50 -4.58 -3.33
N TYR A 341 16.58 -5.81 -3.81
CA TYR A 341 15.50 -6.81 -3.82
C TYR A 341 16.11 -8.19 -3.54
N ASP A 342 15.28 -9.14 -3.12
CA ASP A 342 15.69 -10.53 -2.89
C ASP A 342 16.96 -10.65 -2.01
N GLY A 343 17.09 -9.81 -0.97
CA GLY A 343 18.22 -9.86 -0.02
C GLY A 343 19.57 -9.32 -0.51
N ARG A 344 19.69 -8.91 -1.78
CA ARG A 344 20.98 -8.56 -2.44
C ARG A 344 21.65 -7.29 -1.90
N SER A 345 20.90 -6.40 -1.26
CA SER A 345 21.40 -5.12 -0.73
C SER A 345 21.40 -5.07 0.79
N GLN A 346 21.49 -6.22 1.45
CA GLN A 346 21.54 -6.31 2.89
C GLN A 346 22.72 -7.18 3.38
N ARG A 347 23.23 -6.82 4.55
CA ARG A 347 24.28 -7.59 5.22
C ARG A 347 23.94 -7.84 6.67
N ARG A 348 24.00 -9.08 7.09
CA ARG A 348 23.92 -9.48 8.47
C ARG A 348 25.27 -9.20 9.16
N LEU A 349 25.23 -8.57 10.34
CA LEU A 349 26.39 -8.30 11.18
C LEU A 349 26.10 -8.88 12.57
N ALA A 350 26.76 -9.99 12.89
CA ALA A 350 26.43 -10.80 14.06
C ALA A 350 27.05 -10.27 15.36
N ASN A 351 28.11 -9.49 15.27
CA ASN A 351 28.90 -9.04 16.41
C ASN A 351 29.72 -7.77 16.07
N PRO A 352 30.39 -7.13 17.07
CA PRO A 352 31.21 -5.94 16.83
C PRO A 352 32.38 -6.16 15.87
N GLU A 353 32.94 -7.36 15.84
CA GLU A 353 34.08 -7.73 14.98
C GLU A 353 33.67 -7.70 13.50
N GLU A 354 32.48 -8.21 13.20
CA GLU A 354 31.93 -8.16 11.84
C GLU A 354 31.59 -6.73 11.40
N VAL A 355 31.10 -5.89 12.31
CA VAL A 355 30.92 -4.45 12.03
C VAL A 355 32.24 -3.79 11.71
N LYS A 356 33.29 -4.05 12.49
CA LYS A 356 34.64 -3.53 12.23
C LYS A 356 35.20 -4.01 10.90
N ALA A 357 35.05 -5.29 10.59
CA ALA A 357 35.49 -5.88 9.32
C ALA A 357 34.73 -5.28 8.13
N HIS A 358 33.42 -5.10 8.25
CA HIS A 358 32.60 -4.46 7.21
C HIS A 358 33.06 -3.03 6.91
N ILE A 359 33.24 -2.20 7.95
CA ILE A 359 33.72 -0.82 7.82
C ILE A 359 35.11 -0.76 7.15
N ALA A 360 35.98 -1.72 7.44
CA ALA A 360 37.30 -1.79 6.84
C ALA A 360 37.28 -2.19 5.35
N ALA A 361 36.30 -3.01 4.97
CA ALA A 361 36.13 -3.51 3.61
C ALA A 361 35.31 -2.57 2.70
N GLN A 362 34.34 -1.85 3.28
CA GLN A 362 33.39 -0.99 2.56
C GLN A 362 33.14 0.29 3.35
N PRO A 363 33.57 1.46 2.84
CA PRO A 363 33.22 2.75 3.48
C PRO A 363 31.70 2.93 3.53
N ILE A 364 31.21 3.50 4.62
CA ILE A 364 29.82 3.98 4.75
C ILE A 364 29.82 5.44 4.30
N ASP A 365 29.48 5.68 3.08
CA ASP A 365 29.46 6.99 2.40
C ASP A 365 28.07 7.40 1.93
N THR A 366 27.10 6.49 2.04
CA THR A 366 25.70 6.69 1.70
C THR A 366 24.81 6.44 2.90
N ARG A 367 23.60 6.98 2.84
CA ARG A 367 22.60 6.77 3.88
C ARG A 367 22.07 5.33 3.81
N MET A 368 22.10 4.63 4.93
CA MET A 368 21.66 3.24 5.07
C MET A 368 20.72 3.07 6.24
N LEU A 369 19.96 1.98 6.24
CA LEU A 369 19.11 1.53 7.33
C LEU A 369 19.82 0.42 8.10
N LEU A 370 19.97 0.56 9.42
CA LEU A 370 20.39 -0.51 10.32
C LEU A 370 19.21 -0.96 11.15
N GLU A 371 18.92 -2.26 11.13
CA GLU A 371 17.81 -2.87 11.89
C GLU A 371 18.32 -3.98 12.80
N ARG A 372 17.65 -4.14 13.94
CA ARG A 372 17.80 -5.34 14.76
C ARG A 372 17.28 -6.56 14.03
N GLU A 373 18.03 -7.66 14.02
CA GLU A 373 17.53 -8.93 13.49
C GLU A 373 16.44 -9.49 14.39
N MET A 374 15.25 -9.73 13.82
CA MET A 374 14.09 -10.19 14.57
C MET A 374 14.07 -11.71 14.70
N GLN A 375 13.71 -12.19 15.90
CA GLN A 375 13.52 -13.61 16.20
C GLN A 375 12.03 -13.95 16.05
N PHE A 376 11.59 -14.28 14.85
CA PHE A 376 10.18 -14.55 14.53
C PHE A 376 9.87 -16.07 14.52
N ARG A 377 8.59 -16.40 14.60
CA ARG A 377 8.06 -17.78 14.45
C ARG A 377 7.92 -18.16 12.97
N SER A 378 7.37 -17.26 12.16
CA SER A 378 7.16 -17.44 10.72
C SER A 378 7.08 -16.10 9.99
N GLU A 379 7.33 -16.12 8.70
CA GLU A 379 7.09 -15.00 7.79
C GLU A 379 5.72 -15.14 7.17
N LEU A 380 4.97 -14.04 7.13
CA LEU A 380 3.66 -13.94 6.52
C LEU A 380 3.66 -12.86 5.44
N SER A 381 2.72 -12.94 4.51
CA SER A 381 2.39 -11.83 3.64
C SER A 381 0.88 -11.71 3.47
N VAL A 382 0.38 -10.48 3.42
CA VAL A 382 -0.99 -10.16 3.08
C VAL A 382 -1.00 -9.33 1.81
N VAL A 383 -1.73 -9.81 0.81
CA VAL A 383 -2.01 -9.05 -0.40
C VAL A 383 -3.35 -8.35 -0.21
N VAL A 384 -3.38 -7.04 -0.43
CA VAL A 384 -4.59 -6.22 -0.35
C VAL A 384 -4.77 -5.44 -1.65
N ALA A 385 -5.97 -5.42 -2.19
CA ALA A 385 -6.35 -4.57 -3.31
C ALA A 385 -7.20 -3.41 -2.82
N ARG A 386 -6.97 -2.20 -3.34
CA ARG A 386 -7.78 -1.02 -3.08
C ARG A 386 -8.18 -0.35 -4.40
N ALA A 387 -9.48 -0.19 -4.61
CA ALA A 387 -10.05 0.39 -5.83
C ALA A 387 -10.09 1.94 -5.77
N THR A 388 -10.42 2.56 -6.91
CA THR A 388 -10.58 4.03 -7.04
C THR A 388 -11.66 4.61 -6.14
N ASP A 389 -12.62 3.79 -5.75
CA ASP A 389 -13.67 4.16 -4.81
C ASP A 389 -13.28 3.96 -3.34
N GLY A 390 -12.02 3.56 -3.08
CA GLY A 390 -11.47 3.35 -1.75
C GLY A 390 -11.85 2.04 -1.07
N ILE A 391 -12.65 1.19 -1.71
CA ILE A 391 -12.95 -0.15 -1.20
C ILE A 391 -11.68 -0.98 -1.20
N CYS A 392 -11.43 -1.67 -0.08
CA CYS A 392 -10.35 -2.62 0.07
C CYS A 392 -10.89 -4.05 0.15
N VAL A 393 -10.12 -4.99 -0.38
CA VAL A 393 -10.27 -6.43 -0.12
C VAL A 393 -8.89 -7.02 0.13
N SER A 394 -8.74 -7.80 1.18
CA SER A 394 -7.48 -8.45 1.55
C SER A 394 -7.59 -9.96 1.45
N PHE A 395 -6.61 -10.59 0.81
CA PHE A 395 -6.51 -12.04 0.74
C PHE A 395 -6.16 -12.63 2.12
N PRO A 396 -6.50 -13.90 2.38
CA PRO A 396 -5.97 -14.59 3.54
C PRO A 396 -4.45 -14.51 3.60
N PRO A 397 -3.84 -14.35 4.78
CA PRO A 397 -2.39 -14.34 4.93
C PRO A 397 -1.77 -15.63 4.40
N ALA A 398 -0.69 -15.49 3.63
CA ALA A 398 0.15 -16.60 3.23
C ALA A 398 1.32 -16.75 4.21
N ARG A 399 1.64 -17.99 4.60
CA ARG A 399 2.89 -18.31 5.31
C ARG A 399 3.97 -18.58 4.28
N ASN A 400 5.07 -17.84 4.40
CA ASN A 400 6.18 -17.82 3.47
C ASN A 400 7.40 -18.54 4.03
N ARG A 401 8.17 -19.17 3.15
CA ARG A 401 9.52 -19.66 3.44
C ARG A 401 10.52 -19.02 2.47
N HIS A 402 11.49 -18.34 3.03
CA HIS A 402 12.61 -17.80 2.27
C HIS A 402 13.85 -18.67 2.47
N ASP A 403 14.69 -18.73 1.45
CA ASP A 403 16.01 -19.30 1.48
C ASP A 403 17.01 -18.24 1.03
N ASP A 404 17.89 -17.80 1.94
CA ASP A 404 18.85 -16.72 1.73
C ASP A 404 18.21 -15.47 1.06
N GLY A 405 17.08 -15.02 1.62
CA GLY A 405 16.36 -13.82 1.17
C GLY A 405 15.50 -13.98 -0.10
N ILE A 406 15.45 -15.16 -0.71
CA ILE A 406 14.60 -15.43 -1.87
C ILE A 406 13.40 -16.27 -1.42
N LEU A 407 12.19 -15.81 -1.73
CA LEU A 407 10.97 -16.59 -1.49
C LEU A 407 11.02 -17.90 -2.29
N VAL A 408 10.85 -19.02 -1.60
CA VAL A 408 10.82 -20.35 -2.22
C VAL A 408 9.45 -21.01 -2.15
N GLU A 409 8.67 -20.74 -1.10
CA GLU A 409 7.33 -21.33 -0.91
C GLU A 409 6.38 -20.35 -0.24
N SER A 410 5.10 -20.42 -0.63
CA SER A 410 3.99 -19.76 0.06
C SER A 410 2.84 -20.75 0.23
N VAL A 411 2.22 -20.82 1.40
CA VAL A 411 1.09 -21.70 1.68
C VAL A 411 -0.07 -20.96 2.33
N VAL A 412 -1.28 -21.30 1.95
CA VAL A 412 -2.53 -20.71 2.43
C VAL A 412 -3.54 -21.83 2.71
N PRO A 413 -4.23 -21.82 3.87
CA PRO A 413 -4.12 -20.87 5.00
C PRO A 413 -2.76 -20.90 5.70
N ALA A 414 -2.39 -19.79 6.33
CA ALA A 414 -1.09 -19.66 7.01
C ALA A 414 -0.91 -20.54 8.26
N GLY A 415 -2.00 -21.12 8.78
CA GLY A 415 -2.00 -21.94 10.00
C GLY A 415 -1.77 -21.11 11.26
N ILE A 416 -2.36 -19.94 11.32
CA ILE A 416 -2.32 -18.98 12.44
C ILE A 416 -3.69 -18.89 13.12
N ALA A 417 -3.74 -18.28 14.31
CA ALA A 417 -5.00 -18.05 15.01
C ALA A 417 -5.90 -17.06 14.23
N PRO A 418 -7.23 -17.23 14.24
CA PRO A 418 -8.15 -16.35 13.51
C PRO A 418 -7.99 -14.87 13.87
N GLU A 419 -7.70 -14.55 15.13
CA GLU A 419 -7.50 -13.18 15.61
C GLU A 419 -6.24 -12.54 15.03
N VAL A 420 -5.19 -13.36 14.81
CA VAL A 420 -3.93 -12.91 14.16
C VAL A 420 -4.14 -12.72 12.67
N GLU A 421 -4.94 -13.60 12.04
CA GLU A 421 -5.32 -13.46 10.63
C GLU A 421 -6.10 -12.17 10.39
N GLU A 422 -7.12 -11.89 11.20
CA GLU A 422 -7.92 -10.67 11.09
C GLU A 422 -7.06 -9.42 11.32
N ALA A 423 -6.22 -9.42 12.37
CA ALA A 423 -5.30 -8.32 12.65
C ALA A 423 -4.31 -8.05 11.49
N ALA A 424 -3.83 -9.11 10.82
CA ALA A 424 -2.94 -8.97 9.67
C ALA A 424 -3.66 -8.34 8.47
N ARG A 425 -4.90 -8.74 8.21
CA ARG A 425 -5.75 -8.20 7.14
C ARG A 425 -6.12 -6.74 7.39
N GLU A 426 -6.61 -6.43 8.60
CA GLU A 426 -6.92 -5.04 9.01
C GLU A 426 -5.70 -4.13 8.90
N LEU A 427 -4.53 -4.61 9.28
CA LEU A 427 -3.27 -3.87 9.16
C LEU A 427 -2.95 -3.55 7.69
N ALA A 428 -3.08 -4.53 6.78
CA ALA A 428 -2.81 -4.34 5.37
C ALA A 428 -3.79 -3.34 4.73
N GLU A 429 -5.09 -3.43 5.04
CA GLU A 429 -6.11 -2.51 4.55
C GLU A 429 -5.91 -1.07 5.07
N ARG A 430 -5.52 -0.93 6.33
CA ARG A 430 -5.16 0.35 6.93
C ARG A 430 -3.97 0.99 6.22
N LEU A 431 -2.92 0.23 5.95
CA LEU A 431 -1.73 0.73 5.24
C LEU A 431 -2.04 1.12 3.80
N ALA A 432 -2.81 0.31 3.07
CA ALA A 432 -3.25 0.64 1.71
C ALA A 432 -4.09 1.92 1.67
N THR A 433 -4.95 2.13 2.68
CA THR A 433 -5.76 3.33 2.82
C THR A 433 -4.91 4.55 3.18
N GLY A 434 -3.99 4.43 4.14
CA GLY A 434 -3.10 5.50 4.56
C GLY A 434 -2.16 5.99 3.45
N MET A 435 -1.78 5.09 2.53
CA MET A 435 -1.02 5.43 1.32
C MET A 435 -1.86 6.06 0.21
N GLY A 436 -3.19 6.04 0.31
CA GLY A 436 -4.06 6.41 -0.82
C GLY A 436 -3.84 5.51 -2.05
N LEU A 437 -3.45 4.25 -1.83
CA LEU A 437 -3.14 3.30 -2.89
C LEU A 437 -4.36 3.08 -3.81
N ILE A 438 -4.13 2.98 -5.11
CA ILE A 438 -5.07 2.41 -6.08
C ILE A 438 -4.36 1.29 -6.81
N GLY A 439 -4.77 0.05 -6.58
CA GLY A 439 -4.06 -1.14 -7.07
C GLY A 439 -3.90 -2.18 -5.97
N VAL A 440 -2.80 -2.91 -6.01
CA VAL A 440 -2.43 -3.95 -5.04
C VAL A 440 -1.23 -3.49 -4.20
N LEU A 441 -1.32 -3.72 -2.88
CA LEU A 441 -0.22 -3.65 -1.93
C LEU A 441 0.02 -5.03 -1.34
N THR A 442 1.28 -5.41 -1.20
CA THR A 442 1.67 -6.56 -0.39
C THR A 442 2.38 -6.08 0.85
N VAL A 443 1.94 -6.57 2.00
CA VAL A 443 2.54 -6.32 3.31
C VAL A 443 3.25 -7.57 3.77
N GLU A 444 4.56 -7.53 3.91
CA GLU A 444 5.35 -8.61 4.50
C GLU A 444 5.47 -8.44 6.01
N LEU A 445 5.22 -9.51 6.74
CA LEU A 445 5.08 -9.51 8.19
C LEU A 445 5.95 -10.59 8.83
N PHE A 446 6.51 -10.29 9.97
CA PHE A 446 7.02 -11.29 10.91
C PHE A 446 5.96 -11.60 11.96
N LEU A 447 5.55 -12.87 12.07
CA LEU A 447 4.78 -13.36 13.19
C LEU A 447 5.73 -13.71 14.33
N MET A 448 5.65 -12.98 15.42
CA MET A 448 6.50 -13.18 16.59
C MET A 448 6.01 -14.38 17.41
N ARG A 449 6.85 -14.86 18.33
CA ARG A 449 6.51 -16.03 19.18
C ARG A 449 5.37 -15.76 20.15
N ASP A 450 5.16 -14.52 20.55
CA ASP A 450 4.05 -14.06 21.38
C ASP A 450 2.75 -13.80 20.62
N GLY A 451 2.74 -14.04 19.30
CA GLY A 451 1.59 -13.82 18.42
C GLY A 451 1.48 -12.40 17.87
N SER A 452 2.36 -11.47 18.25
CA SER A 452 2.37 -10.13 17.70
C SER A 452 2.88 -10.10 16.25
N LEU A 453 2.45 -9.08 15.50
CA LEU A 453 2.85 -8.86 14.11
C LEU A 453 3.81 -7.67 14.01
N VAL A 454 4.87 -7.84 13.24
CA VAL A 454 5.86 -6.79 12.95
C VAL A 454 6.00 -6.66 11.44
N VAL A 455 5.84 -5.45 10.89
CA VAL A 455 6.00 -5.23 9.45
C VAL A 455 7.48 -5.30 9.06
N ASN A 456 7.76 -6.11 8.04
CA ASN A 456 9.08 -6.20 7.42
C ASN A 456 9.24 -5.17 6.30
N GLU A 457 8.42 -5.26 5.24
CA GLU A 457 8.45 -4.32 4.12
C GLU A 457 7.11 -4.25 3.39
N LEU A 458 6.95 -3.23 2.55
CA LEU A 458 5.78 -2.95 1.74
C LEU A 458 6.14 -3.00 0.25
N ALA A 459 5.28 -3.64 -0.56
CA ALA A 459 5.42 -3.63 -2.01
C ALA A 459 4.10 -3.12 -2.65
N PRO A 460 4.06 -1.89 -3.21
CA PRO A 460 2.83 -1.29 -3.76
C PRO A 460 2.55 -1.82 -5.17
N ARG A 461 2.54 -3.11 -5.34
CA ARG A 461 2.35 -3.86 -6.60
C ARG A 461 1.98 -5.30 -6.31
N VAL A 462 1.63 -6.04 -7.36
CA VAL A 462 1.51 -7.50 -7.30
C VAL A 462 2.84 -8.13 -6.85
N HIS A 463 2.77 -9.24 -6.11
CA HIS A 463 3.94 -9.81 -5.44
C HIS A 463 4.06 -11.32 -5.65
N ASN A 464 5.29 -11.83 -5.57
CA ASN A 464 5.57 -13.25 -5.74
C ASN A 464 4.82 -14.14 -4.72
N SER A 465 4.71 -13.70 -3.47
CA SER A 465 3.97 -14.44 -2.43
C SER A 465 2.46 -14.53 -2.68
N GLY A 466 1.93 -13.74 -3.63
CA GLY A 466 0.52 -13.77 -4.05
C GLY A 466 0.27 -14.60 -5.32
N HIS A 467 1.26 -15.30 -5.90
CA HIS A 467 1.06 -16.08 -7.12
C HIS A 467 0.08 -17.23 -6.96
N TRP A 468 0.01 -17.83 -5.77
CA TRP A 468 -0.98 -18.86 -5.44
C TRP A 468 -2.42 -18.42 -5.70
N THR A 469 -2.70 -17.12 -5.75
CA THR A 469 -4.05 -16.58 -5.97
C THR A 469 -4.59 -16.85 -7.38
N ILE A 470 -3.73 -17.17 -8.36
CA ILE A 470 -4.17 -17.44 -9.73
C ILE A 470 -5.15 -18.62 -9.75
N GLU A 471 -4.82 -19.71 -9.12
CA GLU A 471 -5.68 -20.90 -9.02
C GLU A 471 -6.40 -21.00 -7.67
N GLY A 472 -5.73 -20.55 -6.59
CA GLY A 472 -6.19 -20.74 -5.22
C GLY A 472 -7.28 -19.79 -4.77
N ALA A 473 -7.48 -18.64 -5.43
CA ALA A 473 -8.51 -17.67 -5.08
C ALA A 473 -9.56 -17.50 -6.17
N ALA A 474 -10.75 -17.01 -5.79
CA ALA A 474 -11.83 -16.72 -6.74
C ALA A 474 -11.43 -15.65 -7.76
N THR A 475 -10.67 -14.65 -7.34
CA THR A 475 -10.07 -13.60 -8.20
C THR A 475 -8.59 -13.50 -7.87
N SER A 476 -7.71 -13.55 -8.85
CA SER A 476 -6.26 -13.45 -8.62
C SER A 476 -5.83 -12.04 -8.22
N GLN A 477 -4.65 -11.91 -7.58
CA GLN A 477 -4.05 -10.60 -7.29
C GLN A 477 -3.86 -9.76 -8.57
N PHE A 478 -3.59 -10.39 -9.70
CA PHE A 478 -3.39 -9.73 -10.99
C PHE A 478 -4.69 -9.15 -11.51
N GLU A 479 -5.75 -9.93 -11.50
CA GLU A 479 -7.09 -9.47 -11.88
C GLU A 479 -7.59 -8.39 -10.90
N GLN A 480 -7.37 -8.55 -9.58
CA GLN A 480 -7.69 -7.51 -8.60
C GLN A 480 -6.96 -6.21 -8.89
N HIS A 481 -5.68 -6.29 -9.27
CA HIS A 481 -4.92 -5.09 -9.64
C HIS A 481 -5.51 -4.40 -10.87
N VAL A 482 -5.83 -5.16 -11.93
CA VAL A 482 -6.47 -4.62 -13.14
C VAL A 482 -7.81 -3.99 -12.79
N ARG A 483 -8.65 -4.66 -12.01
CA ARG A 483 -9.94 -4.12 -11.55
C ARG A 483 -9.76 -2.81 -10.78
N ALA A 484 -8.83 -2.79 -9.84
CA ALA A 484 -8.54 -1.63 -9.00
C ALA A 484 -8.11 -0.42 -9.83
N ILE A 485 -7.10 -0.59 -10.72
CA ILE A 485 -6.57 0.51 -11.52
C ILE A 485 -7.54 0.99 -12.60
N CYS A 486 -8.45 0.14 -13.05
CA CYS A 486 -9.48 0.49 -14.02
C CYS A 486 -10.78 1.00 -13.38
N GLY A 487 -10.87 1.10 -12.05
CA GLY A 487 -12.07 1.57 -11.36
C GLY A 487 -13.25 0.60 -11.46
N LEU A 488 -12.97 -0.70 -11.62
CA LEU A 488 -13.96 -1.78 -11.64
C LEU A 488 -14.21 -2.29 -10.21
N PRO A 489 -15.37 -2.92 -9.94
CA PRO A 489 -15.61 -3.57 -8.65
C PRO A 489 -14.56 -4.66 -8.38
N LEU A 490 -14.02 -4.68 -7.15
CA LEU A 490 -13.12 -5.74 -6.73
C LEU A 490 -13.87 -7.09 -6.66
N GLY A 491 -13.16 -8.17 -6.98
CA GLY A 491 -13.70 -9.53 -6.92
C GLY A 491 -13.56 -10.18 -5.55
N SER A 492 -14.20 -11.34 -5.37
CA SER A 492 -14.02 -12.15 -4.14
C SER A 492 -12.59 -12.65 -4.02
N VAL A 493 -12.07 -12.64 -2.79
CA VAL A 493 -10.75 -13.18 -2.40
C VAL A 493 -10.83 -14.56 -1.76
N GLU A 494 -12.03 -15.17 -1.76
CA GLU A 494 -12.26 -16.49 -1.18
C GLU A 494 -11.42 -17.57 -1.86
N LEU A 495 -10.99 -18.55 -1.08
CA LEU A 495 -10.26 -19.69 -1.58
C LEU A 495 -11.17 -20.60 -2.43
N ARG A 496 -10.66 -21.09 -3.54
CA ARG A 496 -11.33 -22.10 -4.40
C ARG A 496 -11.14 -23.52 -3.90
N SER A 497 -10.17 -23.75 -3.02
CA SER A 497 -9.85 -25.03 -2.40
C SER A 497 -9.54 -24.80 -0.93
N PRO A 498 -9.73 -25.80 -0.04
CA PRO A 498 -9.37 -25.64 1.38
C PRO A 498 -7.92 -25.21 1.63
N ALA A 499 -7.01 -25.54 0.71
CA ALA A 499 -5.62 -25.11 0.78
C ALA A 499 -5.01 -24.90 -0.62
N ALA A 500 -4.03 -23.98 -0.69
CA ALA A 500 -3.19 -23.75 -1.84
C ALA A 500 -1.72 -23.61 -1.39
N ALA A 501 -0.79 -24.06 -2.24
CA ALA A 501 0.64 -23.84 -2.04
C ALA A 501 1.31 -23.45 -3.35
N MET A 502 2.28 -22.53 -3.27
CA MET A 502 3.11 -22.11 -4.39
C MET A 502 4.56 -22.44 -4.09
N VAL A 503 5.28 -22.98 -5.07
CA VAL A 503 6.71 -23.25 -5.04
C VAL A 503 7.38 -22.54 -6.21
N ASN A 504 8.35 -21.67 -5.93
CA ASN A 504 9.14 -20.99 -6.96
C ASN A 504 10.12 -21.96 -7.64
N LEU A 505 10.23 -21.85 -8.96
CA LEU A 505 11.21 -22.55 -9.77
C LEU A 505 12.43 -21.64 -9.96
N LEU A 506 13.53 -21.99 -9.30
CA LEU A 506 14.76 -21.21 -9.35
C LEU A 506 15.74 -21.83 -10.35
N GLY A 507 16.46 -20.97 -11.08
CA GLY A 507 17.59 -21.37 -11.89
C GLY A 507 18.77 -21.82 -11.04
N GLY A 508 19.66 -22.59 -11.63
CA GLY A 508 20.92 -23.01 -11.03
C GLY A 508 22.08 -22.91 -12.01
N GLY A 509 23.29 -22.77 -11.50
CA GLY A 509 24.54 -22.73 -12.28
C GLY A 509 24.77 -21.43 -13.05
N ASP A 510 25.76 -21.47 -13.96
CA ASP A 510 26.13 -20.30 -14.75
C ASP A 510 25.06 -19.88 -15.76
N ARG A 511 25.15 -18.62 -16.22
CA ARG A 511 24.21 -18.06 -17.22
C ARG A 511 24.30 -18.84 -18.54
N ARG A 512 23.16 -19.33 -18.99
CA ARG A 512 23.02 -20.07 -20.25
C ARG A 512 21.61 -19.93 -20.82
N PRO A 513 21.37 -20.23 -22.11
CA PRO A 513 20.01 -20.27 -22.68
C PRO A 513 19.10 -21.23 -21.91
N THR A 514 17.85 -20.83 -21.76
CA THR A 514 16.85 -21.61 -21.03
C THR A 514 16.32 -22.76 -21.87
N THR A 515 16.48 -23.98 -21.39
CA THR A 515 15.74 -25.18 -21.82
C THR A 515 15.15 -25.84 -20.59
N ILE A 516 14.03 -26.54 -20.72
CA ILE A 516 13.34 -27.19 -19.63
C ILE A 516 13.18 -28.68 -19.90
N GLU A 517 13.48 -29.49 -18.90
CA GLU A 517 13.31 -30.95 -18.90
C GLU A 517 12.34 -31.36 -17.77
N GLY A 518 11.74 -32.55 -17.88
CA GLY A 518 10.84 -33.09 -16.86
C GLY A 518 9.43 -32.48 -16.86
N LEU A 519 9.07 -31.76 -17.91
CA LEU A 519 7.77 -31.07 -18.00
C LEU A 519 6.60 -32.08 -17.99
N ARG A 520 6.73 -33.23 -18.65
CA ARG A 520 5.69 -34.26 -18.70
C ARG A 520 5.43 -34.84 -17.30
N GLU A 521 6.48 -35.13 -16.56
CA GLU A 521 6.42 -35.69 -15.21
C GLU A 521 5.84 -34.67 -14.23
N ALA A 522 6.26 -33.42 -14.31
CA ALA A 522 5.72 -32.35 -13.49
C ALA A 522 4.21 -32.15 -13.72
N LEU A 523 3.74 -32.16 -14.98
CA LEU A 523 2.34 -32.02 -15.34
C LEU A 523 1.49 -33.28 -15.06
N ALA A 524 2.11 -34.42 -14.74
CA ALA A 524 1.40 -35.63 -14.31
C ALA A 524 0.97 -35.59 -12.83
N VAL A 525 1.55 -34.68 -12.04
CA VAL A 525 1.15 -34.47 -10.65
C VAL A 525 -0.21 -33.76 -10.63
N GLN A 526 -1.20 -34.39 -10.02
CA GLN A 526 -2.60 -33.90 -10.01
C GLN A 526 -2.76 -32.60 -9.22
N ASP A 527 -3.75 -31.78 -9.60
CA ASP A 527 -4.10 -30.50 -8.97
C ASP A 527 -2.94 -29.51 -8.88
N THR A 528 -2.02 -29.56 -9.88
CA THR A 528 -0.89 -28.65 -10.00
C THR A 528 -0.99 -27.82 -11.26
N HIS A 529 -0.52 -26.57 -11.17
CA HIS A 529 -0.49 -25.59 -12.26
C HIS A 529 0.89 -25.02 -12.39
N LEU A 530 1.42 -25.01 -13.62
CA LEU A 530 2.77 -24.55 -13.92
C LEU A 530 2.75 -23.21 -14.65
N HIS A 531 3.50 -22.25 -14.15
CA HIS A 531 3.70 -20.94 -14.77
C HIS A 531 5.17 -20.72 -15.08
N LEU A 532 5.54 -20.71 -16.35
CA LEU A 532 6.87 -20.37 -16.83
C LEU A 532 6.91 -18.89 -17.24
N TYR A 533 7.99 -18.19 -16.89
CA TYR A 533 8.07 -16.73 -17.04
C TYR A 533 8.65 -16.26 -18.38
N ASP A 534 8.90 -17.17 -19.34
CA ASP A 534 9.43 -16.84 -20.66
C ASP A 534 10.78 -16.10 -20.63
N LYS A 535 11.65 -16.50 -19.70
CA LYS A 535 12.99 -15.95 -19.56
C LYS A 535 13.97 -16.70 -20.43
N ARG A 536 14.67 -16.00 -21.32
CA ARG A 536 15.60 -16.59 -22.30
C ARG A 536 16.83 -17.23 -21.70
N ASP A 537 17.34 -16.67 -20.58
CA ASP A 537 18.49 -17.19 -19.87
C ASP A 537 18.11 -17.75 -18.51
N VAL A 538 18.77 -18.80 -18.09
CA VAL A 538 18.79 -19.33 -16.74
C VAL A 538 20.17 -19.10 -16.11
N PHE A 539 20.19 -18.77 -14.84
CA PHE A 539 21.39 -18.68 -14.01
C PHE A 539 21.02 -18.85 -12.53
N GLU A 540 22.05 -18.97 -11.68
CA GLU A 540 21.89 -19.25 -10.27
C GLU A 540 20.85 -18.35 -9.58
N ARG A 541 19.85 -18.98 -8.95
CA ARG A 541 18.79 -18.34 -8.16
C ARG A 541 17.84 -17.41 -8.94
N ARG A 542 17.89 -17.40 -10.27
CA ARG A 542 16.92 -16.65 -11.09
C ARG A 542 15.54 -17.29 -10.99
N LYS A 543 14.50 -16.51 -10.64
CA LYS A 543 13.11 -16.99 -10.66
C LYS A 543 12.68 -17.24 -12.11
N MET A 544 12.48 -18.49 -12.47
CA MET A 544 12.17 -18.93 -13.85
C MET A 544 10.70 -19.26 -14.06
N GLY A 545 9.98 -19.55 -12.97
CA GLY A 545 8.58 -19.93 -12.95
C GLY A 545 8.10 -20.21 -11.54
N HIS A 546 6.90 -20.73 -11.43
CA HIS A 546 6.36 -21.30 -10.18
C HIS A 546 5.40 -22.43 -10.49
N VAL A 547 5.20 -23.30 -9.51
CA VAL A 547 4.12 -24.28 -9.46
C VAL A 547 3.16 -23.89 -8.36
N THR A 548 1.87 -23.82 -8.67
CA THR A 548 0.78 -23.75 -7.67
C THR A 548 0.10 -25.10 -7.59
N ALA A 549 -0.18 -25.58 -6.38
CA ALA A 549 -0.99 -26.77 -6.17
C ALA A 549 -2.14 -26.48 -5.20
N LEU A 550 -3.25 -27.20 -5.42
CA LEU A 550 -4.42 -27.19 -4.57
C LEU A 550 -4.51 -28.50 -3.76
N GLY A 551 -5.12 -28.45 -2.57
CA GLY A 551 -5.26 -29.63 -1.72
C GLY A 551 -6.32 -29.48 -0.65
N ALA A 552 -6.67 -30.59 0.01
CA ALA A 552 -7.56 -30.57 1.17
C ALA A 552 -6.87 -30.02 2.43
N THR A 553 -5.53 -30.06 2.46
CA THR A 553 -4.69 -29.51 3.53
C THR A 553 -3.49 -28.78 2.93
N THR A 554 -2.88 -27.88 3.72
CA THR A 554 -1.65 -27.18 3.33
C THR A 554 -0.48 -28.13 3.09
N ASP A 555 -0.37 -29.20 3.86
CA ASP A 555 0.69 -30.19 3.69
C ASP A 555 0.54 -30.97 2.38
N GLU A 556 -0.69 -31.33 2.01
CA GLU A 556 -0.99 -31.99 0.74
C GLU A 556 -0.69 -31.07 -0.44
N ALA A 557 -1.19 -29.81 -0.42
CA ALA A 557 -0.93 -28.85 -1.48
C ALA A 557 0.58 -28.59 -1.64
N LEU A 558 1.30 -28.42 -0.52
CA LEU A 558 2.75 -28.19 -0.55
C LEU A 558 3.54 -29.42 -1.05
N ALA A 559 3.13 -30.63 -0.64
CA ALA A 559 3.77 -31.85 -1.12
C ALA A 559 3.62 -31.99 -2.65
N ARG A 560 2.41 -31.78 -3.19
CA ARG A 560 2.16 -31.79 -4.65
C ARG A 560 2.99 -30.73 -5.40
N ALA A 561 3.00 -29.50 -4.90
CA ALA A 561 3.76 -28.42 -5.52
C ALA A 561 5.28 -28.73 -5.55
N ARG A 562 5.81 -29.26 -4.45
CA ARG A 562 7.22 -29.70 -4.36
C ARG A 562 7.53 -30.88 -5.28
N GLU A 563 6.64 -31.86 -5.34
CA GLU A 563 6.77 -33.03 -6.23
C GLU A 563 6.85 -32.57 -7.68
N ALA A 564 5.87 -31.77 -8.15
CA ALA A 564 5.89 -31.25 -9.51
C ALA A 564 7.15 -30.41 -9.80
N ALA A 565 7.54 -29.52 -8.88
CA ALA A 565 8.75 -28.71 -9.01
C ALA A 565 10.03 -29.57 -9.06
N SER A 566 10.09 -30.71 -8.35
CA SER A 566 11.26 -31.60 -8.30
C SER A 566 11.56 -32.31 -9.61
N HIS A 567 10.57 -32.47 -10.48
CA HIS A 567 10.76 -33.05 -11.80
C HIS A 567 11.40 -32.09 -12.79
N LEU A 568 11.26 -30.77 -12.57
CA LEU A 568 11.72 -29.75 -13.50
C LEU A 568 13.22 -29.48 -13.34
N ARG A 569 13.93 -29.48 -14.47
CA ARG A 569 15.35 -29.14 -14.54
C ARG A 569 15.61 -28.13 -15.65
N TRP A 570 16.55 -27.24 -15.40
CA TRP A 570 17.01 -26.29 -16.40
C TRP A 570 18.21 -26.85 -17.11
N GLY A 571 18.01 -27.40 -18.32
CA GLY A 571 19.05 -27.90 -19.18
C GLY A 571 19.94 -26.79 -19.75
N GLY A 572 21.15 -27.13 -20.15
CA GLY A 572 21.97 -26.35 -21.06
C GLY A 572 22.03 -27.08 -22.42
N PRO A 573 22.61 -26.50 -23.47
CA PRO A 573 22.93 -27.29 -24.64
C PRO A 573 23.78 -28.48 -24.16
N SER A 574 23.23 -29.68 -24.33
CA SER A 574 23.98 -30.91 -24.09
C SER A 574 25.24 -30.85 -24.95
N GLY A 575 26.37 -30.55 -24.33
CA GLY A 575 27.66 -30.70 -24.97
C GLY A 575 28.05 -32.17 -25.03
N ASP A 576 27.18 -33.04 -25.57
CA ASP A 576 27.47 -34.43 -25.90
C ASP A 576 26.44 -34.93 -26.94
N ALA A 577 26.53 -34.38 -28.11
CA ALA A 577 26.04 -35.03 -29.29
C ALA A 577 27.03 -34.71 -30.39
N ASP A 578 28.09 -35.50 -30.43
CA ASP A 578 28.84 -35.94 -31.64
C ASP A 578 30.24 -36.43 -31.25
N ALA A 579 30.25 -37.59 -30.62
CA ALA A 579 31.40 -38.49 -30.67
C ALA A 579 30.83 -39.91 -30.86
N ASP A 580 30.36 -40.17 -32.11
CA ASP A 580 30.42 -41.48 -32.74
C ASP A 580 29.51 -41.51 -33.98
N GLY A 581 30.17 -41.52 -35.18
CA GLY A 581 29.52 -41.80 -36.44
C GLY A 581 30.24 -41.21 -37.65
#